data_79944215fefb82687486f1e20f512a5f
#
_entry.id   79944215fefb82687486f1e20f512a5f
#
_cell.length_a   1.000
_cell.length_b   1.000
_cell.length_c   1.000
_cell.angle_alpha   90.00
_cell.angle_beta   90.00
_cell.angle_gamma   90.00
#
_symmetry.space_group_name_H-M   'P 1'
#
loop_
_entity.id
_entity.type
_entity.pdbx_description
1 polymer ?
#
loop_
_entity_poly.entity_id
_entity_poly.type
_entity_poly.pdbx_seq_one_letter_code
_entity_poly.pdbx_strand_id
1 'polypeptide(L)'
;SKKVVDTVISPEQIDELSENKREARKLAGKFDFFVAETGLMASIGKSLGVVLGPRGKMPRPIPPQADIERIIKGLTNLVPVRTKDRPTFHVPIGNVSMSQEQLADNLETILKRVESSLDRGYDNIASVWVKTTMGKSVRLQ
;
A
#
# COMPACT_ATOMS: atom_id res chain seq x y z
N SER A 1 10.84 17.84 8.62
CA SER A 1 9.84 17.04 7.87
C SER A 1 10.15 16.90 6.37
N LYS A 2 10.74 17.93 5.71
CA LYS A 2 10.98 17.91 4.24
C LYS A 2 12.07 16.94 3.76
N LYS A 3 12.88 16.36 4.63
CA LYS A 3 14.02 15.48 4.23
C LYS A 3 13.66 14.01 4.00
N VAL A 4 12.48 13.57 4.44
CA VAL A 4 12.09 12.14 4.41
C VAL A 4 10.83 11.91 3.57
N VAL A 5 10.18 12.98 3.12
CA VAL A 5 8.93 12.97 2.35
C VAL A 5 9.19 13.50 0.96
N ASP A 6 8.81 12.76 -0.07
CA ASP A 6 9.01 13.15 -1.47
C ASP A 6 8.20 14.40 -1.85
N THR A 7 7.02 14.55 -1.30
CA THR A 7 6.13 15.68 -1.59
C THR A 7 5.24 16.01 -0.38
N VAL A 8 5.19 17.27 0.00
CA VAL A 8 4.27 17.80 1.02
C VAL A 8 3.23 18.63 0.31
N ILE A 9 1.97 18.36 0.59
CA ILE A 9 0.81 19.02 0.00
C ILE A 9 0.20 19.93 1.08
N SER A 10 0.05 21.21 0.79
CA SER A 10 -0.64 22.15 1.68
C SER A 10 -2.16 21.97 1.62
N PRO A 11 -2.92 22.41 2.65
CA PRO A 11 -4.38 22.36 2.61
C PRO A 11 -4.99 23.07 1.39
N GLU A 12 -4.43 24.18 0.97
CA GLU A 12 -4.85 24.95 -0.21
C GLU A 12 -4.72 24.15 -1.50
N GLN A 13 -3.63 23.40 -1.63
CA GLN A 13 -3.41 22.52 -2.78
C GLN A 13 -4.37 21.30 -2.81
N ILE A 14 -4.92 20.91 -1.66
CA ILE A 14 -5.94 19.85 -1.60
C ILE A 14 -7.23 20.32 -2.28
N ASP A 15 -7.60 21.57 -2.08
CA ASP A 15 -8.79 22.14 -2.70
C ASP A 15 -8.59 22.32 -4.22
N GLU A 16 -7.44 22.80 -4.67
CA GLU A 16 -7.07 22.85 -6.09
C GLU A 16 -7.09 21.47 -6.76
N LEU A 17 -6.55 20.45 -6.08
CA LEU A 17 -6.56 19.06 -6.57
C LEU A 17 -7.98 18.46 -6.60
N SER A 18 -8.89 18.96 -5.75
CA SER A 18 -10.30 18.58 -5.78
C SER A 18 -10.98 19.03 -7.08
N GLU A 19 -10.67 20.24 -7.55
CA GLU A 19 -11.19 20.78 -8.80
C GLU A 19 -10.53 20.08 -10.00
N ASN A 20 -9.23 19.82 -9.94
CA ASN A 20 -8.48 19.19 -11.02
C ASN A 20 -8.27 17.68 -10.83
N LYS A 21 -9.33 16.90 -11.08
CA LYS A 21 -9.30 15.42 -10.97
C LYS A 21 -8.21 14.75 -11.81
N ARG A 22 -7.73 15.41 -12.87
CA ARG A 22 -6.69 14.86 -13.74
C ARG A 22 -5.34 14.88 -13.04
N GLU A 23 -5.02 15.96 -12.36
CA GLU A 23 -3.79 16.09 -11.56
C GLU A 23 -3.83 15.19 -10.33
N ALA A 24 -4.96 15.13 -9.63
CA ALA A 24 -5.16 14.21 -8.53
C ALA A 24 -4.91 12.74 -8.96
N ARG A 25 -5.36 12.33 -10.15
CA ARG A 25 -5.09 10.98 -10.70
C ARG A 25 -3.62 10.75 -11.03
N LYS A 26 -2.92 11.76 -11.56
CA LYS A 26 -1.46 11.67 -11.83
C LYS A 26 -0.69 11.52 -10.53
N LEU A 27 -1.03 12.32 -9.52
CA LEU A 27 -0.42 12.27 -8.20
C LEU A 27 -0.68 10.92 -7.52
N ALA A 28 -1.90 10.41 -7.57
CA ALA A 28 -2.25 9.08 -7.10
C ALA A 28 -1.53 7.93 -7.86
N GLY A 29 -1.10 8.17 -9.09
CA GLY A 29 -0.29 7.22 -9.87
C GLY A 29 1.20 7.25 -9.49
N LYS A 30 1.70 8.41 -9.05
CA LYS A 30 3.12 8.62 -8.74
C LYS A 30 3.53 8.06 -7.39
N PHE A 31 2.65 8.12 -6.40
CA PHE A 31 2.95 7.70 -5.03
C PHE A 31 2.11 6.49 -4.62
N ASP A 32 2.72 5.59 -3.83
CA ASP A 32 2.05 4.39 -3.33
C ASP A 32 1.35 4.62 -2.00
N PHE A 33 1.93 5.42 -1.13
CA PHE A 33 1.39 5.72 0.18
C PHE A 33 1.17 7.21 0.39
N PHE A 34 0.08 7.52 1.05
CA PHE A 34 -0.27 8.86 1.49
C PHE A 34 -0.44 8.86 3.00
N VAL A 35 -0.04 9.96 3.59
CA VAL A 35 -0.13 10.20 5.02
C VAL A 35 -0.75 11.57 5.21
N ALA A 36 -1.67 11.69 6.13
CA ALA A 36 -2.32 12.95 6.43
C ALA A 36 -2.56 13.13 7.92
N GLU A 37 -2.58 14.35 8.36
CA GLU A 37 -2.98 14.70 9.71
C GLU A 37 -4.45 14.36 9.95
N THR A 38 -4.76 13.85 11.15
CA THR A 38 -6.12 13.41 11.50
C THR A 38 -7.18 14.49 11.26
N GLY A 39 -6.86 15.76 11.54
CA GLY A 39 -7.76 16.89 11.32
C GLY A 39 -8.14 17.13 9.85
N LEU A 40 -7.23 16.81 8.92
CA LEU A 40 -7.43 17.01 7.48
C LEU A 40 -8.11 15.82 6.79
N MET A 41 -8.28 14.69 7.47
CA MET A 41 -8.85 13.46 6.88
C MET A 41 -10.27 13.66 6.35
N ALA A 42 -11.10 14.45 7.04
CA ALA A 42 -12.46 14.72 6.63
C ALA A 42 -12.51 15.51 5.30
N SER A 43 -11.66 16.54 5.17
CA SER A 43 -11.54 17.35 3.95
C SER A 43 -10.99 16.51 2.79
N ILE A 44 -9.93 15.75 3.02
CA ILE A 44 -9.33 14.84 2.02
C ILE A 44 -10.34 13.79 1.58
N GLY A 45 -11.10 13.21 2.51
CA GLY A 45 -12.14 12.24 2.19
C GLY A 45 -13.22 12.78 1.24
N LYS A 46 -13.66 14.01 1.45
CA LYS A 46 -14.63 14.68 0.59
C LYS A 46 -14.02 15.07 -0.77
N SER A 47 -12.83 15.65 -0.77
CA SER A 47 -12.17 16.19 -1.96
C SER A 47 -11.54 15.12 -2.85
N LEU A 48 -10.69 14.30 -2.28
CA LEU A 48 -9.87 13.33 -3.02
C LEU A 48 -10.33 11.87 -2.86
N GLY A 49 -11.33 11.61 -2.03
CA GLY A 49 -11.84 10.27 -1.75
C GLY A 49 -12.30 9.52 -3.01
N VAL A 50 -12.94 10.22 -3.94
CA VAL A 50 -13.38 9.66 -5.23
C VAL A 50 -12.21 9.18 -6.10
N VAL A 51 -11.02 9.79 -5.96
CA VAL A 51 -9.83 9.43 -6.75
C VAL A 51 -8.97 8.39 -6.02
N LEU A 52 -8.76 8.55 -4.70
CA LEU A 52 -7.88 7.72 -3.88
C LEU A 52 -8.55 6.44 -3.40
N GLY A 53 -9.85 6.50 -3.09
CA GLY A 53 -10.64 5.37 -2.57
C GLY A 53 -10.60 4.13 -3.47
N PRO A 54 -11.02 4.21 -4.75
CA PRO A 54 -11.01 3.07 -5.67
C PRO A 54 -9.63 2.47 -5.89
N ARG A 55 -8.58 3.29 -5.72
CA ARG A 55 -7.19 2.86 -5.84
C ARG A 55 -6.63 2.23 -4.57
N GLY A 56 -7.36 2.36 -3.45
CA GLY A 56 -6.92 1.89 -2.14
C GLY A 56 -5.76 2.68 -1.56
N LYS A 57 -5.59 3.91 -2.00
CA LYS A 57 -4.51 4.82 -1.60
C LYS A 57 -5.02 5.94 -0.69
N MET A 58 -6.03 5.66 0.14
CA MET A 58 -6.48 6.60 1.16
C MET A 58 -5.35 6.90 2.14
N PRO A 59 -5.15 8.17 2.52
CA PRO A 59 -4.11 8.54 3.46
C PRO A 59 -4.30 7.83 4.81
N ARG A 60 -3.18 7.50 5.44
CA ARG A 60 -3.18 7.03 6.83
C ARG A 60 -3.20 8.23 7.78
N PRO A 61 -4.11 8.25 8.76
CA PRO A 61 -4.14 9.31 9.73
C PRO A 61 -2.92 9.26 10.64
N ILE A 62 -2.29 10.39 10.84
CA ILE A 62 -1.21 10.57 11.81
C ILE A 62 -1.66 11.61 12.84
N PRO A 63 -1.49 11.34 14.14
CA PRO A 63 -1.68 12.36 15.16
C PRO A 63 -0.60 13.45 15.03
N PRO A 64 -0.91 14.70 15.34
CA PRO A 64 0.00 15.85 15.10
C PRO A 64 1.32 15.77 15.89
N GLN A 65 1.37 14.97 16.95
CA GLN A 65 2.55 14.78 17.79
C GLN A 65 3.37 13.53 17.41
N ALA A 66 2.99 12.80 16.37
CA ALA A 66 3.69 11.57 15.99
C ALA A 66 5.01 11.85 15.27
N ASP A 67 5.97 10.97 15.49
CA ASP A 67 7.23 10.97 14.76
C ASP A 67 7.02 10.49 13.31
N ILE A 68 6.93 11.48 12.42
CA ILE A 68 6.67 11.26 10.99
C ILE A 68 7.75 10.39 10.36
N GLU A 69 9.02 10.57 10.75
CA GLU A 69 10.13 9.80 10.17
C GLU A 69 10.01 8.31 10.46
N ARG A 70 9.63 7.96 11.68
CA ARG A 70 9.43 6.58 12.09
C ARG A 70 8.28 5.92 11.34
N ILE A 71 7.19 6.66 11.15
CA ILE A 71 6.03 6.16 10.40
C ILE A 71 6.37 5.94 8.93
N ILE A 72 7.08 6.87 8.30
CA ILE A 72 7.48 6.75 6.89
C ILE A 72 8.44 5.57 6.69
N LYS A 73 9.44 5.39 7.55
CA LYS A 73 10.31 4.21 7.51
C LYS A 73 9.53 2.91 7.62
N GLY A 74 8.49 2.88 8.47
CA GLY A 74 7.59 1.75 8.57
C GLY A 74 6.78 1.51 7.28
N LEU A 75 6.32 2.59 6.62
CA LEU A 75 5.56 2.50 5.37
C LEU A 75 6.42 2.03 4.18
N THR A 76 7.69 2.39 4.14
CA THR A 76 8.60 1.99 3.06
C THR A 76 8.75 0.46 2.95
N ASN A 77 8.64 -0.23 4.07
CA ASN A 77 8.74 -1.69 4.13
C ASN A 77 7.39 -2.41 4.00
N LEU A 78 6.30 -1.68 3.76
CA LEU A 78 4.98 -2.28 3.64
C LEU A 78 4.61 -2.54 2.19
N VAL A 79 4.12 -3.73 1.93
CA VAL A 79 3.50 -4.10 0.66
C VAL A 79 1.99 -4.21 0.87
N PRO A 80 1.18 -3.42 0.15
CA PRO A 80 -0.27 -3.47 0.29
C PRO A 80 -0.81 -4.75 -0.37
N VAL A 81 -1.44 -5.61 0.42
CA VAL A 81 -2.20 -6.75 -0.07
C VAL A 81 -3.67 -6.38 -0.14
N ARG A 82 -4.29 -6.51 -1.28
CA ARG A 82 -5.68 -6.15 -1.47
C ARG A 82 -6.41 -7.14 -2.36
N THR A 83 -7.42 -7.74 -1.81
CA THR A 83 -8.45 -8.47 -2.56
C THR A 83 -9.59 -7.50 -2.84
N LYS A 84 -10.04 -7.42 -4.07
CA LYS A 84 -11.29 -6.74 -4.42
C LYS A 84 -12.40 -7.79 -4.50
N ASP A 85 -13.06 -7.88 -5.63
CA ASP A 85 -14.16 -8.82 -5.88
C ASP A 85 -13.68 -10.22 -6.29
N ARG A 86 -12.36 -10.42 -6.37
CA ARG A 86 -11.75 -11.69 -6.81
C ARG A 86 -11.11 -12.42 -5.63
N PRO A 87 -11.23 -13.75 -5.56
CA PRO A 87 -10.60 -14.54 -4.50
C PRO A 87 -9.07 -14.65 -4.66
N THR A 88 -8.51 -14.14 -5.76
CA THR A 88 -7.07 -14.18 -6.04
C THR A 88 -6.43 -12.81 -5.91
N PHE A 89 -5.21 -12.78 -5.40
CA PHE A 89 -4.39 -11.56 -5.32
C PHE A 89 -2.93 -11.86 -5.68
N HIS A 90 -2.21 -10.83 -6.04
CA HIS A 90 -0.78 -10.88 -6.38
C HIS A 90 -0.01 -9.91 -5.50
N VAL A 91 1.12 -10.38 -4.98
CA VAL A 91 1.98 -9.61 -4.08
C VAL A 91 3.42 -9.76 -4.54
N PRO A 92 4.18 -8.66 -4.69
CA PRO A 92 5.61 -8.74 -4.91
C PRO A 92 6.30 -9.19 -3.60
N ILE A 93 7.12 -10.22 -3.68
CA ILE A 93 7.89 -10.74 -2.56
C ILE A 93 9.32 -10.18 -2.51
N GLY A 94 9.80 -9.64 -3.61
CA GLY A 94 11.15 -9.06 -3.71
C GLY A 94 11.63 -8.91 -5.13
N ASN A 95 12.91 -8.62 -5.27
CA ASN A 95 13.61 -8.45 -6.52
C ASN A 95 14.62 -9.59 -6.75
N VAL A 96 15.04 -9.77 -8.00
CA VAL A 96 16.03 -10.77 -8.41
C VAL A 96 17.40 -10.58 -7.73
N SER A 97 17.69 -9.37 -7.26
CA SER A 97 18.94 -9.05 -6.54
C SER A 97 18.97 -9.54 -5.09
N MET A 98 17.83 -9.97 -4.56
CA MET A 98 17.72 -10.47 -3.18
C MET A 98 18.18 -11.93 -3.09
N SER A 99 18.70 -12.33 -1.92
CA SER A 99 19.06 -13.73 -1.68
C SER A 99 17.81 -14.62 -1.58
N GLN A 100 17.99 -15.92 -1.82
CA GLN A 100 16.89 -16.88 -1.71
C GLN A 100 16.31 -16.93 -0.30
N GLU A 101 17.14 -16.82 0.73
CA GLU A 101 16.71 -16.77 2.13
C GLU A 101 15.81 -15.57 2.41
N GLN A 102 16.21 -14.38 1.96
CA GLN A 102 15.41 -13.16 2.12
C GLN A 102 14.06 -13.25 1.41
N LEU A 103 14.03 -13.88 0.24
CA LEU A 103 12.77 -14.09 -0.50
C LEU A 103 11.86 -15.10 0.22
N ALA A 104 12.45 -16.14 0.81
CA ALA A 104 11.71 -17.14 1.60
C ALA A 104 11.11 -16.50 2.87
N ASP A 105 11.89 -15.72 3.60
CA ASP A 105 11.43 -15.01 4.80
C ASP A 105 10.31 -14.02 4.49
N ASN A 106 10.42 -13.28 3.38
CA ASN A 106 9.38 -12.36 2.94
C ASN A 106 8.09 -13.12 2.60
N LEU A 107 8.21 -14.25 1.88
CA LEU A 107 7.06 -15.08 1.53
C LEU A 107 6.38 -15.64 2.78
N GLU A 108 7.15 -16.18 3.71
CA GLU A 108 6.62 -16.72 4.97
C GLU A 108 5.90 -15.64 5.79
N THR A 109 6.47 -14.45 5.85
CA THR A 109 5.86 -13.29 6.53
C THR A 109 4.51 -12.92 5.91
N ILE A 110 4.44 -12.91 4.57
CA ILE A 110 3.19 -12.62 3.85
C ILE A 110 2.15 -13.72 4.12
N LEU A 111 2.54 -15.00 4.02
CA LEU A 111 1.63 -16.11 4.27
C LEU A 111 1.08 -16.10 5.69
N LYS A 112 1.91 -15.93 6.70
CA LYS A 112 1.49 -15.80 8.11
C LYS A 112 0.51 -14.63 8.30
N ARG A 113 0.75 -13.51 7.61
CA ARG A 113 -0.13 -12.34 7.69
C ARG A 113 -1.47 -12.57 7.03
N VAL A 114 -1.47 -13.24 5.88
CA VAL A 114 -2.70 -13.63 5.17
C VAL A 114 -3.50 -14.64 6.01
N GLU A 115 -2.85 -15.68 6.49
CA GLU A 115 -3.46 -16.69 7.37
C GLU A 115 -4.13 -16.05 8.59
N SER A 116 -3.44 -15.14 9.28
CA SER A 116 -3.99 -14.44 10.44
C SER A 116 -5.17 -13.52 10.13
N SER A 117 -5.39 -13.21 8.87
CA SER A 117 -6.48 -12.33 8.41
C SER A 117 -7.69 -13.11 7.87
N LEU A 118 -7.56 -14.42 7.70
CA LEU A 118 -8.60 -15.31 7.18
C LEU A 118 -9.29 -16.05 8.34
N ASP A 119 -10.62 -16.17 8.26
CA ASP A 119 -11.44 -16.78 9.32
C ASP A 119 -11.09 -18.25 9.59
N ARG A 120 -10.72 -19.01 8.56
CA ARG A 120 -10.31 -20.41 8.64
C ARG A 120 -8.80 -20.60 8.48
N GLY A 121 -8.03 -19.51 8.59
CA GLY A 121 -6.58 -19.56 8.43
C GLY A 121 -6.17 -20.19 7.11
N TYR A 122 -5.30 -21.18 7.19
CA TYR A 122 -4.67 -21.82 6.05
C TYR A 122 -5.62 -22.61 5.14
N ASP A 123 -6.73 -23.13 5.68
CA ASP A 123 -7.74 -23.89 4.92
C ASP A 123 -8.49 -23.04 3.87
N ASN A 124 -8.43 -21.72 4.01
CA ASN A 124 -8.97 -20.79 3.01
C ASN A 124 -8.03 -20.53 1.82
N ILE A 125 -6.80 -21.05 1.88
CA ILE A 125 -5.80 -20.88 0.82
C ILE A 125 -5.86 -22.09 -0.11
N ALA A 126 -6.42 -21.92 -1.29
CA ALA A 126 -6.56 -23.01 -2.26
C ALA A 126 -5.22 -23.38 -2.94
N SER A 127 -4.39 -22.40 -3.23
CA SER A 127 -3.07 -22.63 -3.84
C SER A 127 -2.18 -21.41 -3.75
N VAL A 128 -0.89 -21.64 -3.63
CA VAL A 128 0.15 -20.62 -3.61
C VAL A 128 1.11 -20.83 -4.78
N TRP A 129 1.32 -19.78 -5.55
CA TRP A 129 2.18 -19.82 -6.73
C TRP A 129 3.22 -18.71 -6.67
N VAL A 130 4.45 -19.04 -7.01
CA VAL A 130 5.54 -18.07 -7.14
C VAL A 130 6.03 -18.03 -8.58
N LYS A 131 6.30 -16.85 -9.08
CA LYS A 131 6.86 -16.64 -10.42
C LYS A 131 7.68 -15.34 -10.48
N THR A 132 8.62 -15.29 -11.39
CA THR A 132 9.21 -14.02 -11.84
C THR A 132 8.25 -13.32 -12.81
N THR A 133 8.44 -12.03 -13.07
CA THR A 133 7.54 -11.25 -13.93
C THR A 133 7.25 -11.93 -15.27
N MET A 134 8.29 -12.45 -15.94
CA MET A 134 8.18 -13.13 -17.23
C MET A 134 8.44 -14.64 -17.17
N GLY A 135 8.67 -15.20 -15.98
CA GLY A 135 8.98 -16.61 -15.79
C GLY A 135 7.75 -17.51 -15.67
N LYS A 136 8.01 -18.81 -15.71
CA LYS A 136 6.99 -19.83 -15.44
C LYS A 136 6.58 -19.78 -13.96
N SER A 137 5.32 -20.03 -13.69
CA SER A 137 4.80 -20.15 -12.34
C SER A 137 5.18 -21.50 -11.73
N VAL A 138 5.61 -21.50 -10.49
CA VAL A 138 5.91 -22.70 -9.70
C VAL A 138 4.88 -22.76 -8.57
N ARG A 139 4.22 -23.88 -8.44
CA ARG A 139 3.27 -24.14 -7.36
C ARG A 139 4.06 -24.52 -6.11
N LEU A 140 3.77 -23.86 -5.00
CA LEU A 140 4.33 -24.19 -3.69
C LEU A 140 3.40 -25.10 -2.89
N GLN A 141 2.10 -24.93 -3.15
CA GLN A 141 1.03 -25.70 -2.53
C GLN A 141 -0.17 -25.79 -3.48
#